data_7d1d83d9a81812cbf405833be20e6f9a
#
_entry.id   7d1d83d9a81812cbf405833be20e6f9a
#
_cell.length_a   1.000
_cell.length_b   1.000
_cell.length_c   1.000
_cell.angle_alpha   90.00
_cell.angle_beta   90.00
_cell.angle_gamma   90.00
#
_symmetry.space_group_name_H-M   'P 1'
#
loop_
_entity.id
_entity.type
_entity.pdbx_description
1 polymer ?
#
loop_
_entity_poly.entity_id
_entity_poly.type
_entity_poly.pdbx_seq_one_letter_code
_entity_poly.pdbx_strand_id
1 'polypeptide(L)'
;MSELIELSWIVAKITALIVPLFLAVAYMTYAERKVISAMQLRRGPNRVGWHGLLQPIADALKLLMKEVVLPQNANRFLFVLAPMLSIMPALAAWAVLPLGDGMVIADINAGLLYVLAMTSMGVYGIILAGWASNSKYALLGALRAGAQVVSYEIAMGFALVGVLMASGSLNMGEIIEAQEGPIWNWFWLPLLPLFVVYWISGVAETNRLPFDVAEGESEIVAGFHVEYSGMAFAIFFLAEYANMILISGLAAIMFLGGWYSPFHGLPLLGPAFAWVPGFVWFALKTCLFLFLYIWFRGTFPRYRYDQIMRLGWKVLIPVTVVWLIVLSGLILGEVGPWF
;
A
#
# COMPACT_ATOMS: atom_id res chain seq x y z
N MET A 1 -38.46 4.18 3.60
CA MET A 1 -38.11 2.75 3.81
C MET A 1 -37.03 2.28 2.81
N SER A 2 -37.11 2.68 1.52
CA SER A 2 -36.08 2.40 0.50
C SER A 2 -34.70 2.96 0.88
N GLU A 3 -34.59 4.21 1.28
CA GLU A 3 -33.33 4.87 1.67
C GLU A 3 -32.66 4.20 2.87
N LEU A 4 -33.46 3.73 3.87
CA LEU A 4 -32.90 2.99 5.01
C LEU A 4 -32.31 1.61 4.59
N ILE A 5 -32.94 0.96 3.61
CA ILE A 5 -32.48 -0.32 3.07
C ILE A 5 -31.18 -0.09 2.28
N GLU A 6 -31.11 0.96 1.45
CA GLU A 6 -29.91 1.33 0.70
C GLU A 6 -28.77 1.69 1.64
N LEU A 7 -29.02 2.51 2.66
CA LEU A 7 -28.01 2.84 3.67
C LEU A 7 -27.49 1.60 4.39
N SER A 8 -28.40 0.70 4.80
CA SER A 8 -28.01 -0.54 5.47
C SER A 8 -27.14 -1.44 4.57
N TRP A 9 -27.44 -1.46 3.27
CA TRP A 9 -26.66 -2.22 2.28
C TRP A 9 -25.26 -1.63 2.06
N ILE A 10 -25.13 -0.30 2.00
CA ILE A 10 -23.84 0.39 1.92
C ILE A 10 -23.00 0.09 3.17
N VAL A 11 -23.58 0.20 4.37
CA VAL A 11 -22.90 -0.12 5.62
C VAL A 11 -22.44 -1.59 5.66
N ALA A 12 -23.28 -2.50 5.16
CA ALA A 12 -22.91 -3.92 5.07
C ALA A 12 -21.72 -4.15 4.13
N LYS A 13 -21.69 -3.51 2.95
CA LYS A 13 -20.54 -3.57 2.02
C LYS A 13 -19.26 -3.02 2.65
N ILE A 14 -19.35 -1.87 3.31
CA ILE A 14 -18.22 -1.25 4.00
C ILE A 14 -17.69 -2.19 5.10
N THR A 15 -18.57 -2.76 5.90
CA THR A 15 -18.18 -3.70 6.97
C THR A 15 -17.56 -4.97 6.40
N ALA A 16 -18.13 -5.51 5.32
CA ALA A 16 -17.62 -6.68 4.62
C ALA A 16 -16.22 -6.46 4.00
N LEU A 17 -15.85 -5.22 3.70
CA LEU A 17 -14.50 -4.86 3.25
C LEU A 17 -13.56 -4.62 4.43
N ILE A 18 -13.96 -3.77 5.40
CA ILE A 18 -13.08 -3.29 6.47
C ILE A 18 -12.70 -4.41 7.45
N VAL A 19 -13.63 -5.31 7.80
CA VAL A 19 -13.35 -6.39 8.76
C VAL A 19 -12.27 -7.36 8.22
N PRO A 20 -12.35 -7.90 6.99
CA PRO A 20 -11.28 -8.70 6.43
C PRO A 20 -9.96 -7.92 6.27
N LEU A 21 -10.01 -6.63 5.94
CA LEU A 21 -8.83 -5.79 5.83
C LEU A 21 -8.10 -5.67 7.18
N PHE A 22 -8.82 -5.38 8.27
CA PHE A 22 -8.21 -5.34 9.61
C PHE A 22 -7.66 -6.70 10.04
N LEU A 23 -8.32 -7.79 9.70
CA LEU A 23 -7.80 -9.12 9.93
C LEU A 23 -6.52 -9.35 9.11
N ALA A 24 -6.50 -8.95 7.83
CA ALA A 24 -5.32 -9.06 6.99
C ALA A 24 -4.15 -8.25 7.55
N VAL A 25 -4.38 -7.01 8.01
CA VAL A 25 -3.38 -6.18 8.68
C VAL A 25 -2.84 -6.87 9.95
N ALA A 26 -3.72 -7.39 10.79
CA ALA A 26 -3.32 -8.08 12.01
C ALA A 26 -2.47 -9.34 11.70
N TYR A 27 -2.91 -10.16 10.76
CA TYR A 27 -2.19 -11.37 10.38
C TYR A 27 -0.93 -11.10 9.54
N MET A 28 -0.84 -9.93 8.87
CA MET A 28 0.39 -9.52 8.21
C MET A 28 1.52 -9.31 9.21
N THR A 29 1.25 -8.75 10.40
CA THR A 29 2.25 -8.63 11.47
C THR A 29 2.74 -9.99 11.96
N TYR A 30 1.84 -10.97 12.04
CA TYR A 30 2.19 -12.35 12.38
C TYR A 30 3.03 -13.01 11.29
N ALA A 31 2.61 -12.90 10.04
CA ALA A 31 3.33 -13.45 8.88
C ALA A 31 4.75 -12.90 8.82
N GLU A 32 4.92 -11.59 8.97
CA GLU A 32 6.21 -10.93 8.99
C GLU A 32 7.13 -11.50 10.07
N ARG A 33 6.65 -11.59 11.32
CA ARG A 33 7.43 -12.18 12.43
C ARG A 33 7.78 -13.66 12.19
N LYS A 34 6.89 -14.43 11.56
CA LYS A 34 7.14 -15.86 11.25
C LYS A 34 8.15 -16.01 10.12
N VAL A 35 7.98 -15.30 9.01
CA VAL A 35 8.86 -15.41 7.85
C VAL A 35 10.26 -14.92 8.19
N ILE A 36 10.39 -13.73 8.80
CA ILE A 36 11.70 -13.21 9.21
C ILE A 36 12.39 -14.15 10.22
N SER A 37 11.65 -14.69 11.16
CA SER A 37 12.24 -15.66 12.11
C SER A 37 12.74 -16.94 11.43
N ALA A 38 12.02 -17.42 10.41
CA ALA A 38 12.45 -18.57 9.62
C ALA A 38 13.72 -18.24 8.81
N MET A 39 13.80 -17.05 8.19
CA MET A 39 15.00 -16.57 7.50
C MET A 39 16.22 -16.46 8.43
N GLN A 40 16.00 -16.11 9.69
CA GLN A 40 17.03 -15.98 10.72
C GLN A 40 17.29 -17.26 11.52
N LEU A 41 16.74 -18.41 11.09
CA LEU A 41 16.88 -19.70 11.77
C LEU A 41 16.43 -19.70 13.25
N ARG A 42 15.45 -18.84 13.59
CA ARG A 42 14.87 -18.74 14.93
C ARG A 42 13.38 -19.03 14.91
N ARG A 43 12.81 -19.35 16.09
CA ARG A 43 11.36 -19.56 16.20
C ARG A 43 10.62 -18.21 16.37
N GLY A 44 9.64 -17.96 15.49
CA GLY A 44 8.71 -16.85 15.63
C GLY A 44 7.66 -17.10 16.72
N PRO A 45 6.62 -16.22 16.85
CA PRO A 45 5.56 -16.35 17.83
C PRO A 45 4.92 -17.74 17.77
N ASN A 46 4.89 -18.49 18.91
CA ASN A 46 4.36 -19.84 18.96
C ASN A 46 3.63 -20.18 20.28
N ARG A 47 3.53 -19.22 21.23
CA ARG A 47 3.00 -19.47 22.57
C ARG A 47 1.53 -19.11 22.73
N VAL A 48 1.07 -18.01 22.11
CA VAL A 48 -0.29 -17.51 22.27
C VAL A 48 -1.21 -18.17 21.24
N GLY A 49 -2.03 -19.13 21.69
CA GLY A 49 -2.85 -19.98 20.83
C GLY A 49 -2.05 -21.00 20.02
N TRP A 50 -2.76 -21.71 19.13
CA TRP A 50 -2.14 -22.73 18.30
C TRP A 50 -1.12 -22.10 17.34
N HIS A 51 0.14 -22.50 17.42
CA HIS A 51 1.25 -21.95 16.64
C HIS A 51 1.42 -20.41 16.71
N GLY A 52 0.85 -19.73 17.73
CA GLY A 52 0.94 -18.29 17.89
C GLY A 52 -0.10 -17.48 17.10
N LEU A 53 -1.14 -18.11 16.55
CA LEU A 53 -2.17 -17.46 15.75
C LEU A 53 -2.95 -16.36 16.50
N LEU A 54 -3.07 -16.46 17.82
CA LEU A 54 -3.75 -15.46 18.65
C LEU A 54 -2.83 -14.29 19.07
N GLN A 55 -1.55 -14.29 18.66
CA GLN A 55 -0.60 -13.25 19.01
C GLN A 55 -1.02 -11.85 18.54
N PRO A 56 -1.53 -11.65 17.29
CA PRO A 56 -2.00 -10.35 16.85
C PRO A 56 -3.15 -9.80 17.69
N ILE A 57 -4.06 -10.67 18.11
CA ILE A 57 -5.19 -10.30 18.98
C ILE A 57 -4.69 -9.89 20.36
N ALA A 58 -3.74 -10.62 20.94
CA ALA A 58 -3.12 -10.27 22.22
C ALA A 58 -2.37 -8.93 22.14
N ASP A 59 -1.65 -8.67 21.04
CA ASP A 59 -0.96 -7.40 20.81
C ASP A 59 -1.96 -6.24 20.65
N ALA A 60 -3.07 -6.43 19.95
CA ALA A 60 -4.14 -5.44 19.83
C ALA A 60 -4.80 -5.14 21.17
N LEU A 61 -5.15 -6.16 21.96
CA LEU A 61 -5.74 -5.98 23.28
C LEU A 61 -4.78 -5.26 24.23
N LYS A 62 -3.49 -5.60 24.20
CA LYS A 62 -2.46 -4.89 24.99
C LYS A 62 -2.43 -3.40 24.66
N LEU A 63 -2.48 -3.02 23.38
CA LEU A 63 -2.44 -1.62 22.95
C LEU A 63 -3.74 -0.88 23.29
N LEU A 64 -4.89 -1.55 23.23
CA LEU A 64 -6.18 -1.01 23.66
C LEU A 64 -6.23 -0.70 25.16
N MET A 65 -5.65 -1.57 25.98
CA MET A 65 -5.65 -1.42 27.45
C MET A 65 -4.53 -0.51 27.95
N LYS A 66 -3.57 -0.18 27.09
CA LYS A 66 -2.44 0.68 27.46
C LYS A 66 -2.87 2.14 27.49
N GLU A 67 -2.44 2.86 28.52
CA GLU A 67 -2.69 4.30 28.69
C GLU A 67 -2.13 5.12 27.52
N VAL A 68 -2.93 6.07 27.02
CA VAL A 68 -2.51 7.06 26.04
C VAL A 68 -1.91 8.24 26.78
N VAL A 69 -0.59 8.38 26.71
CA VAL A 69 0.15 9.48 27.35
C VAL A 69 0.21 10.67 26.40
N LEU A 70 -0.21 11.83 26.86
CA LEU A 70 -0.11 13.10 26.15
C LEU A 70 1.02 13.93 26.77
N PRO A 71 2.08 14.29 26.00
CA PRO A 71 3.14 15.15 26.50
C PRO A 71 2.60 16.51 26.94
N GLN A 72 3.14 17.08 28.03
CA GLN A 72 2.62 18.34 28.60
C GLN A 72 2.68 19.52 27.63
N ASN A 73 3.74 19.59 26.83
CA ASN A 73 3.98 20.66 25.87
C ASN A 73 3.46 20.37 24.45
N ALA A 74 2.77 19.25 24.25
CA ALA A 74 2.19 18.89 22.96
C ALA A 74 0.89 19.66 22.69
N ASN A 75 0.62 19.95 21.42
CA ASN A 75 -0.69 20.43 21.00
C ASN A 75 -1.69 19.26 21.00
N ARG A 76 -2.55 19.20 22.01
CA ARG A 76 -3.48 18.08 22.24
C ARG A 76 -4.42 17.81 21.07
N PHE A 77 -4.93 18.86 20.43
CA PHE A 77 -5.85 18.71 19.31
C PHE A 77 -5.16 18.06 18.10
N LEU A 78 -4.01 18.61 17.69
CA LEU A 78 -3.24 18.08 16.55
C LEU A 78 -2.67 16.69 16.88
N PHE A 79 -2.28 16.44 18.12
CA PHE A 79 -1.75 15.14 18.54
C PHE A 79 -2.77 14.01 18.39
N VAL A 80 -4.05 14.26 18.68
CA VAL A 80 -5.14 13.30 18.50
C VAL A 80 -5.59 13.23 17.04
N LEU A 81 -5.56 14.35 16.32
CA LEU A 81 -5.99 14.42 14.91
C LEU A 81 -5.02 13.69 13.98
N ALA A 82 -3.72 13.72 14.25
CA ALA A 82 -2.69 13.17 13.38
C ALA A 82 -2.86 11.66 13.08
N PRO A 83 -3.07 10.76 14.06
CA PRO A 83 -3.36 9.36 13.78
C PRO A 83 -4.62 9.16 12.93
N MET A 84 -5.66 9.99 13.16
CA MET A 84 -6.89 9.92 12.36
C MET A 84 -6.64 10.29 10.91
N LEU A 85 -5.84 11.32 10.64
CA LEU A 85 -5.44 11.73 9.28
C LEU A 85 -4.57 10.69 8.57
N SER A 86 -3.90 9.80 9.30
CA SER A 86 -3.17 8.69 8.70
C SER A 86 -4.09 7.53 8.34
N ILE A 87 -5.01 7.14 9.24
CA ILE A 87 -5.84 5.93 9.03
C ILE A 87 -7.05 6.19 8.12
N MET A 88 -7.72 7.35 8.23
CA MET A 88 -8.94 7.62 7.47
C MET A 88 -8.70 7.59 5.95
N PRO A 89 -7.69 8.25 5.39
CA PRO A 89 -7.40 8.15 3.96
C PRO A 89 -7.00 6.75 3.53
N ALA A 90 -6.20 6.04 4.34
CA ALA A 90 -5.80 4.67 4.07
C ALA A 90 -6.99 3.71 3.93
N LEU A 91 -8.05 3.90 4.74
CA LEU A 91 -9.27 3.13 4.63
C LEU A 91 -10.17 3.62 3.50
N ALA A 92 -10.26 4.95 3.29
CA ALA A 92 -11.10 5.55 2.25
C ALA A 92 -10.66 5.13 0.84
N ALA A 93 -9.35 4.99 0.59
CA ALA A 93 -8.82 4.55 -0.69
C ALA A 93 -9.38 3.19 -1.14
N TRP A 94 -9.75 2.31 -0.22
CA TRP A 94 -10.34 1.00 -0.53
C TRP A 94 -11.76 1.07 -1.11
N ALA A 95 -12.45 2.21 -0.98
CA ALA A 95 -13.81 2.34 -1.47
C ALA A 95 -13.92 2.19 -3.00
N VAL A 96 -12.88 2.58 -3.72
CA VAL A 96 -12.84 2.55 -5.19
C VAL A 96 -12.03 1.39 -5.75
N LEU A 97 -11.40 0.58 -4.89
CA LEU A 97 -10.57 -0.54 -5.30
C LEU A 97 -11.43 -1.75 -5.67
N PRO A 98 -11.45 -2.22 -6.92
CA PRO A 98 -12.19 -3.39 -7.31
C PRO A 98 -11.45 -4.67 -6.87
N LEU A 99 -12.10 -5.48 -6.03
CA LEU A 99 -11.56 -6.77 -5.55
C LEU A 99 -11.86 -7.92 -6.50
N GLY A 100 -12.83 -7.75 -7.39
CA GLY A 100 -13.27 -8.72 -8.37
C GLY A 100 -14.27 -8.09 -9.32
N ASP A 101 -14.73 -8.82 -10.31
CA ASP A 101 -15.75 -8.36 -11.25
C ASP A 101 -17.02 -7.92 -10.50
N GLY A 102 -17.41 -6.66 -10.63
CA GLY A 102 -18.53 -6.05 -9.92
C GLY A 102 -18.38 -5.91 -8.40
N MET A 103 -17.22 -6.29 -7.82
CA MET A 103 -16.95 -6.21 -6.38
C MET A 103 -16.21 -4.91 -6.02
N VAL A 104 -16.89 -3.79 -6.15
CA VAL A 104 -16.42 -2.45 -5.77
C VAL A 104 -17.49 -1.76 -4.92
N ILE A 105 -17.07 -0.90 -3.97
CA ILE A 105 -18.05 -0.11 -3.17
C ILE A 105 -18.54 1.08 -3.97
N ALA A 106 -17.62 1.83 -4.57
CA ALA A 106 -17.93 3.01 -5.38
C ALA A 106 -17.16 2.93 -6.70
N ASP A 107 -17.90 2.69 -7.78
CA ASP A 107 -17.33 2.75 -9.14
C ASP A 107 -17.38 4.20 -9.62
N ILE A 108 -16.22 4.81 -9.74
CA ILE A 108 -16.06 6.20 -10.19
C ILE A 108 -15.04 6.30 -11.30
N ASN A 109 -15.35 7.11 -12.34
CA ASN A 109 -14.47 7.30 -13.49
C ASN A 109 -13.10 7.91 -13.16
N ALA A 110 -12.95 8.50 -11.98
CA ALA A 110 -11.69 9.07 -11.49
C ALA A 110 -11.09 8.25 -10.33
N GLY A 111 -11.31 6.93 -10.31
CA GLY A 111 -10.92 6.05 -9.20
C GLY A 111 -9.44 6.13 -8.85
N LEU A 112 -8.56 6.13 -9.86
CA LEU A 112 -7.12 6.25 -9.64
C LEU A 112 -6.71 7.60 -9.03
N LEU A 113 -7.28 8.71 -9.51
CA LEU A 113 -7.00 10.02 -8.93
C LEU A 113 -7.48 10.13 -7.48
N TYR A 114 -8.64 9.52 -7.16
CA TYR A 114 -9.14 9.47 -5.80
C TYR A 114 -8.17 8.74 -4.87
N VAL A 115 -7.62 7.59 -5.28
CA VAL A 115 -6.64 6.86 -4.47
C VAL A 115 -5.39 7.68 -4.25
N LEU A 116 -4.81 8.29 -5.30
CA LEU A 116 -3.65 9.16 -5.17
C LEU A 116 -3.91 10.34 -4.23
N ALA A 117 -5.08 10.95 -4.30
CA ALA A 117 -5.46 12.02 -3.37
C ALA A 117 -5.54 11.55 -1.91
N MET A 118 -6.08 10.34 -1.68
CA MET A 118 -6.16 9.77 -0.34
C MET A 118 -4.78 9.39 0.21
N THR A 119 -3.90 8.78 -0.59
CA THR A 119 -2.54 8.47 -0.14
C THR A 119 -1.76 9.73 0.21
N SER A 120 -1.84 10.77 -0.61
CA SER A 120 -1.23 12.09 -0.35
C SER A 120 -1.72 12.71 0.97
N MET A 121 -2.99 12.56 1.30
CA MET A 121 -3.52 13.06 2.58
C MET A 121 -2.92 12.35 3.80
N GLY A 122 -2.55 11.07 3.68
CA GLY A 122 -1.94 10.29 4.75
C GLY A 122 -0.61 10.88 5.25
N VAL A 123 0.14 11.55 4.37
CA VAL A 123 1.42 12.20 4.69
C VAL A 123 1.26 13.31 5.72
N TYR A 124 0.16 14.06 5.65
CA TYR A 124 -0.12 15.13 6.62
C TYR A 124 -0.27 14.58 8.04
N GLY A 125 -0.81 13.36 8.19
CA GLY A 125 -0.88 12.68 9.49
C GLY A 125 0.51 12.50 10.12
N ILE A 126 1.49 12.08 9.35
CA ILE A 126 2.89 11.89 9.80
C ILE A 126 3.54 13.23 10.15
N ILE A 127 3.40 14.24 9.28
CA ILE A 127 3.99 15.58 9.50
C ILE A 127 3.39 16.23 10.76
N LEU A 128 2.07 16.19 10.91
CA LEU A 128 1.37 16.76 12.06
C LEU A 128 1.70 16.01 13.35
N ALA A 129 1.89 14.68 13.30
CA ALA A 129 2.30 13.90 14.46
C ALA A 129 3.63 14.38 15.05
N GLY A 130 4.64 14.55 14.20
CA GLY A 130 5.94 15.04 14.63
C GLY A 130 5.89 16.49 15.14
N TRP A 131 5.12 17.35 14.46
CA TRP A 131 4.97 18.74 14.87
C TRP A 131 4.21 18.88 16.19
N ALA A 132 3.08 18.19 16.32
CA ALA A 132 2.23 18.26 17.53
C ALA A 132 2.91 17.74 18.77
N SER A 133 3.85 16.81 18.63
CA SER A 133 4.61 16.19 19.74
C SER A 133 5.54 17.17 20.46
N ASN A 134 5.90 18.31 19.83
CA ASN A 134 6.86 19.29 20.35
C ASN A 134 8.20 18.67 20.81
N SER A 135 8.63 17.63 20.12
CA SER A 135 9.87 16.90 20.34
C SER A 135 10.81 17.08 19.15
N LYS A 136 12.09 17.35 19.40
CA LYS A 136 13.10 17.56 18.35
C LYS A 136 13.24 16.33 17.44
N TYR A 137 13.27 15.15 18.04
CA TYR A 137 13.42 13.89 17.30
C TYR A 137 12.16 13.56 16.48
N ALA A 138 10.98 13.75 17.05
CA ALA A 138 9.72 13.55 16.35
C ALA A 138 9.58 14.48 15.15
N LEU A 139 9.92 15.77 15.29
CA LEU A 139 9.88 16.74 14.20
C LEU A 139 10.87 16.39 13.09
N LEU A 140 12.11 16.03 13.43
CA LEU A 140 13.11 15.61 12.44
C LEU A 140 12.69 14.35 11.69
N GLY A 141 12.12 13.37 12.39
CA GLY A 141 11.57 12.16 11.77
C GLY A 141 10.43 12.47 10.81
N ALA A 142 9.49 13.31 11.22
CA ALA A 142 8.35 13.73 10.39
C ALA A 142 8.77 14.49 9.14
N LEU A 143 9.75 15.40 9.24
CA LEU A 143 10.28 16.14 8.09
C LEU A 143 11.00 15.22 7.10
N ARG A 144 11.78 14.25 7.58
CA ARG A 144 12.43 13.25 6.74
C ARG A 144 11.40 12.36 6.04
N ALA A 145 10.41 11.86 6.78
CA ALA A 145 9.32 11.06 6.23
C ALA A 145 8.52 11.82 5.17
N GLY A 146 8.11 13.05 5.48
CA GLY A 146 7.35 13.88 4.54
C GLY A 146 8.12 14.16 3.25
N ALA A 147 9.41 14.52 3.35
CA ALA A 147 10.24 14.74 2.16
C ALA A 147 10.42 13.47 1.32
N GLN A 148 10.59 12.30 1.96
CA GLN A 148 10.67 11.01 1.29
C GLN A 148 9.38 10.70 0.56
N VAL A 149 8.23 10.68 1.26
CA VAL A 149 6.95 10.29 0.67
C VAL A 149 6.60 11.19 -0.50
N VAL A 150 6.67 12.52 -0.36
CA VAL A 150 6.38 13.46 -1.46
C VAL A 150 7.28 13.21 -2.68
N SER A 151 8.56 12.93 -2.48
CA SER A 151 9.49 12.69 -3.59
C SER A 151 9.17 11.41 -4.36
N TYR A 152 8.81 10.35 -3.65
CA TYR A 152 8.49 9.06 -4.25
C TYR A 152 7.07 9.00 -4.81
N GLU A 153 6.14 9.75 -4.24
CA GLU A 153 4.78 9.91 -4.76
C GLU A 153 4.78 10.54 -6.16
N ILE A 154 5.66 11.53 -6.42
CA ILE A 154 5.84 12.10 -7.76
C ILE A 154 6.30 11.02 -8.75
N ALA A 155 7.30 10.21 -8.40
CA ALA A 155 7.80 9.15 -9.28
C ALA A 155 6.73 8.07 -9.52
N MET A 156 5.97 7.70 -8.48
CA MET A 156 4.87 6.76 -8.56
C MET A 156 3.72 7.30 -9.43
N GLY A 157 3.37 8.57 -9.27
CA GLY A 157 2.36 9.25 -10.09
C GLY A 157 2.71 9.21 -11.57
N PHE A 158 3.97 9.51 -11.96
CA PHE A 158 4.42 9.38 -13.35
C PHE A 158 4.37 7.92 -13.85
N ALA A 159 4.70 6.94 -13.02
CA ALA A 159 4.57 5.55 -13.40
C ALA A 159 3.11 5.16 -13.68
N LEU A 160 2.17 5.65 -12.88
CA LEU A 160 0.74 5.43 -13.07
C LEU A 160 0.18 6.19 -14.28
N VAL A 161 0.72 7.37 -14.62
CA VAL A 161 0.37 8.04 -15.89
C VAL A 161 0.68 7.14 -17.09
N GLY A 162 1.75 6.36 -17.06
CA GLY A 162 2.02 5.37 -18.11
C GLY A 162 0.92 4.31 -18.25
N VAL A 163 0.37 3.83 -17.12
CA VAL A 163 -0.78 2.91 -17.13
C VAL A 163 -2.02 3.59 -17.73
N LEU A 164 -2.28 4.86 -17.36
CA LEU A 164 -3.40 5.62 -17.92
C LEU A 164 -3.27 5.84 -19.42
N MET A 165 -2.06 6.07 -19.91
CA MET A 165 -1.80 6.21 -21.35
C MET A 165 -2.05 4.90 -22.10
N ALA A 166 -1.72 3.77 -21.48
CA ALA A 166 -1.91 2.44 -22.06
C ALA A 166 -3.38 2.00 -22.05
N SER A 167 -4.12 2.26 -20.97
CA SER A 167 -5.52 1.86 -20.82
C SER A 167 -6.52 2.86 -21.41
N GLY A 168 -6.13 4.14 -21.52
CA GLY A 168 -7.02 5.22 -21.96
C GLY A 168 -8.10 5.62 -20.94
N SER A 169 -8.06 5.09 -19.70
CA SER A 169 -9.08 5.31 -18.68
C SER A 169 -8.48 5.58 -17.29
N LEU A 170 -9.24 6.32 -16.47
CA LEU A 170 -8.98 6.56 -15.05
C LEU A 170 -9.83 5.63 -14.13
N ASN A 171 -10.77 4.89 -14.71
CA ASN A 171 -11.58 3.92 -14.01
C ASN A 171 -10.76 2.64 -13.80
N MET A 172 -10.70 2.16 -12.54
CA MET A 172 -9.90 0.98 -12.21
C MET A 172 -10.44 -0.32 -12.82
N GLY A 173 -11.76 -0.42 -13.02
CA GLY A 173 -12.38 -1.57 -13.70
C GLY A 173 -11.95 -1.63 -15.15
N GLU A 174 -12.05 -0.51 -15.88
CA GLU A 174 -11.65 -0.40 -17.29
C GLU A 174 -10.15 -0.63 -17.48
N ILE A 175 -9.31 -0.19 -16.53
CA ILE A 175 -7.86 -0.48 -16.55
C ILE A 175 -7.58 -1.99 -16.46
N ILE A 176 -8.37 -2.74 -15.68
CA ILE A 176 -8.25 -4.20 -15.60
C ILE A 176 -8.75 -4.85 -16.88
N GLU A 177 -9.90 -4.41 -17.41
CA GLU A 177 -10.48 -4.93 -18.65
C GLU A 177 -9.53 -4.72 -19.83
N ALA A 178 -8.81 -3.59 -19.91
CA ALA A 178 -7.77 -3.35 -20.92
C ALA A 178 -6.60 -4.34 -20.85
N GLN A 179 -6.47 -5.10 -19.76
CA GLN A 179 -5.47 -6.16 -19.57
C GLN A 179 -6.06 -7.55 -19.77
N GLU A 180 -7.24 -7.69 -20.37
CA GLU A 180 -7.85 -8.98 -20.62
C GLU A 180 -6.94 -9.87 -21.48
N GLY A 181 -6.75 -11.11 -21.05
CA GLY A 181 -5.93 -12.08 -21.76
C GLY A 181 -4.90 -12.79 -20.88
N PRO A 182 -3.99 -13.54 -21.51
CA PRO A 182 -2.91 -14.23 -20.81
C PRO A 182 -1.87 -13.26 -20.21
N ILE A 183 -1.02 -13.77 -19.35
CA ILE A 183 -0.05 -12.99 -18.55
C ILE A 183 0.85 -12.05 -19.38
N TRP A 184 1.11 -12.36 -20.64
CA TRP A 184 1.91 -11.50 -21.53
C TRP A 184 1.14 -10.34 -22.13
N ASN A 185 -0.19 -10.31 -22.05
CA ASN A 185 -1.01 -9.17 -22.47
C ASN A 185 -1.09 -8.10 -21.36
N TRP A 186 -0.68 -8.43 -20.15
CA TRP A 186 -0.74 -7.51 -19.03
C TRP A 186 0.28 -6.40 -19.15
N PHE A 187 0.01 -5.26 -18.54
CA PHE A 187 0.82 -4.05 -18.63
C PHE A 187 2.21 -4.15 -18.00
N TRP A 188 2.48 -5.17 -17.17
CA TRP A 188 3.80 -5.35 -16.58
C TRP A 188 4.90 -5.50 -17.65
N LEU A 189 4.59 -6.06 -18.83
CA LEU A 189 5.58 -6.30 -19.87
C LEU A 189 5.92 -5.01 -20.65
N PRO A 190 4.96 -4.28 -21.27
CA PRO A 190 5.26 -3.04 -22.00
C PRO A 190 5.67 -1.90 -21.05
N LEU A 191 5.23 -1.91 -19.79
CA LEU A 191 5.54 -0.88 -18.79
C LEU A 191 6.56 -1.35 -17.76
N LEU A 192 7.40 -2.36 -18.06
CA LEU A 192 8.33 -2.96 -17.10
C LEU A 192 9.18 -1.92 -16.32
N PRO A 193 9.79 -0.89 -16.93
CA PRO A 193 10.52 0.12 -16.17
C PRO A 193 9.61 0.93 -15.23
N LEU A 194 8.40 1.28 -15.67
CA LEU A 194 7.43 1.99 -14.83
C LEU A 194 6.92 1.11 -13.69
N PHE A 195 6.72 -0.18 -13.94
CA PHE A 195 6.36 -1.14 -12.91
C PHE A 195 7.42 -1.26 -11.81
N VAL A 196 8.70 -1.32 -12.21
CA VAL A 196 9.82 -1.34 -11.25
C VAL A 196 9.88 -0.02 -10.46
N VAL A 197 9.71 1.13 -11.11
CA VAL A 197 9.67 2.43 -10.43
C VAL A 197 8.48 2.50 -9.49
N TYR A 198 7.28 2.08 -9.92
CA TYR A 198 6.10 2.03 -9.07
C TYR A 198 6.34 1.20 -7.80
N TRP A 199 6.91 -0.01 -7.96
CA TRP A 199 7.18 -0.90 -6.84
C TRP A 199 8.18 -0.31 -5.84
N ILE A 200 9.31 0.22 -6.33
CA ILE A 200 10.32 0.87 -5.49
C ILE A 200 9.70 2.08 -4.76
N SER A 201 8.94 2.91 -5.47
CA SER A 201 8.27 4.07 -4.89
C SER A 201 7.22 3.68 -3.85
N GLY A 202 6.45 2.61 -4.09
CA GLY A 202 5.49 2.09 -3.15
C GLY A 202 6.10 1.58 -1.84
N VAL A 203 7.27 0.90 -1.93
CA VAL A 203 8.02 0.50 -0.73
C VAL A 203 8.54 1.73 0.04
N ALA A 204 8.95 2.78 -0.66
CA ALA A 204 9.41 4.01 -0.03
C ALA A 204 8.26 4.84 0.58
N GLU A 205 7.08 4.85 -0.05
CA GLU A 205 5.88 5.53 0.44
C GLU A 205 5.36 4.93 1.76
N THR A 206 5.46 3.61 1.89
CA THR A 206 5.10 2.90 3.13
C THR A 206 6.18 2.94 4.20
N ASN A 207 7.24 3.72 4.03
CA ASN A 207 8.38 3.84 4.97
C ASN A 207 8.98 2.50 5.39
N ARG A 208 8.91 1.46 4.53
CA ARG A 208 9.45 0.13 4.83
C ARG A 208 10.91 -0.03 4.39
N LEU A 209 11.63 -0.92 5.07
CA LEU A 209 13.00 -1.28 4.67
C LEU A 209 13.04 -1.67 3.19
N PRO A 210 14.00 -1.16 2.42
CA PRO A 210 15.22 -0.42 2.82
C PRO A 210 15.06 1.09 3.03
N PHE A 211 13.86 1.66 2.85
CA PHE A 211 13.57 3.11 2.90
C PHE A 211 13.02 3.58 4.26
N ASP A 212 13.27 2.86 5.33
CA ASP A 212 12.82 3.14 6.69
C ASP A 212 13.68 4.22 7.39
N VAL A 213 13.62 5.44 6.86
CA VAL A 213 14.33 6.59 7.44
C VAL A 213 13.44 7.36 8.42
N ALA A 214 12.12 7.20 8.27
CA ALA A 214 11.14 7.82 9.14
C ALA A 214 11.20 7.31 10.59
N GLU A 215 11.45 6.01 10.75
CA GLU A 215 11.50 5.34 12.05
C GLU A 215 12.92 5.17 12.59
N GLY A 216 13.93 5.26 11.77
CA GLY A 216 15.36 5.14 12.01
C GLY A 216 15.80 4.97 13.47
N GLU A 217 15.49 3.84 14.14
CA GLU A 217 15.74 3.61 15.56
C GLU A 217 17.17 3.95 16.00
N SER A 218 18.15 3.71 15.13
CA SER A 218 19.56 3.98 15.39
C SER A 218 19.94 5.46 15.25
N GLU A 219 19.10 6.30 14.59
CA GLU A 219 19.42 7.70 14.30
C GLU A 219 18.54 8.67 15.09
N ILE A 220 17.23 8.42 15.15
CA ILE A 220 16.20 9.34 15.66
C ILE A 220 15.24 8.67 16.64
N VAL A 221 15.68 7.66 17.37
CA VAL A 221 14.99 6.89 18.41
C VAL A 221 13.83 6.07 17.86
N ALA A 222 12.70 6.69 17.47
CA ALA A 222 11.56 6.05 16.82
C ALA A 222 10.83 7.04 15.88
N GLY A 223 11.51 8.08 15.42
CA GLY A 223 11.00 9.03 14.45
C GLY A 223 9.76 9.80 14.90
N PHE A 224 8.78 9.95 14.01
CA PHE A 224 7.60 10.79 14.22
C PHE A 224 6.67 10.30 15.35
N HIS A 225 6.69 9.01 15.65
CA HIS A 225 5.79 8.39 16.64
C HIS A 225 6.42 8.17 18.02
N VAL A 226 7.62 8.72 18.29
CA VAL A 226 8.36 8.57 19.58
C VAL A 226 7.48 8.85 20.80
N GLU A 227 6.66 9.90 20.73
CA GLU A 227 5.83 10.35 21.86
C GLU A 227 4.46 9.64 21.92
N TYR A 228 4.11 8.84 20.90
CA TYR A 228 2.83 8.16 20.85
C TYR A 228 2.84 6.85 21.61
N SER A 229 1.77 6.58 22.38
CA SER A 229 1.60 5.37 23.17
C SER A 229 0.21 4.76 23.01
N GLY A 230 0.06 3.51 23.44
CA GLY A 230 -1.23 2.81 23.45
C GLY A 230 -1.92 2.77 22.08
N MET A 231 -3.20 3.09 22.07
CA MET A 231 -4.03 3.01 20.85
C MET A 231 -3.61 4.03 19.77
N ALA A 232 -3.15 5.23 20.17
CA ALA A 232 -2.68 6.25 19.22
C ALA A 232 -1.47 5.76 18.38
N PHE A 233 -0.55 5.05 19.00
CA PHE A 233 0.55 4.37 18.32
C PHE A 233 0.03 3.23 17.41
N ALA A 234 -0.92 2.42 17.90
CA ALA A 234 -1.48 1.32 17.14
C ALA A 234 -2.15 1.78 15.83
N ILE A 235 -2.80 2.95 15.83
CA ILE A 235 -3.46 3.51 14.65
C ILE A 235 -2.45 3.84 13.54
N PHE A 236 -1.26 4.38 13.85
CA PHE A 236 -0.22 4.62 12.85
C PHE A 236 0.26 3.31 12.22
N PHE A 237 0.55 2.30 13.04
CA PHE A 237 0.92 0.97 12.53
C PHE A 237 -0.17 0.35 11.67
N LEU A 238 -1.42 0.50 12.08
CA LEU A 238 -2.56 -0.03 11.33
C LEU A 238 -2.69 0.67 9.97
N ALA A 239 -2.50 2.00 9.93
CA ALA A 239 -2.49 2.78 8.69
C ALA A 239 -1.33 2.35 7.76
N GLU A 240 -0.14 2.15 8.30
CA GLU A 240 1.04 1.72 7.55
C GLU A 240 0.82 0.35 6.88
N TYR A 241 0.38 -0.65 7.65
CA TYR A 241 0.10 -1.97 7.08
C TYR A 241 -1.09 -1.96 6.11
N ALA A 242 -2.12 -1.14 6.36
CA ALA A 242 -3.23 -0.96 5.42
C ALA A 242 -2.73 -0.38 4.08
N ASN A 243 -1.83 0.62 4.12
CA ASN A 243 -1.19 1.17 2.93
C ASN A 243 -0.29 0.15 2.22
N MET A 244 0.44 -0.71 2.94
CA MET A 244 1.21 -1.79 2.30
C MET A 244 0.30 -2.73 1.49
N ILE A 245 -0.85 -3.11 2.05
CA ILE A 245 -1.81 -3.96 1.35
C ILE A 245 -2.42 -3.19 0.17
N LEU A 246 -2.75 -1.91 0.34
CA LEU A 246 -3.31 -1.05 -0.71
C LEU A 246 -2.36 -0.94 -1.91
N ILE A 247 -1.09 -0.59 -1.68
CA ILE A 247 -0.07 -0.46 -2.74
C ILE A 247 0.19 -1.78 -3.44
N SER A 248 0.19 -2.89 -2.69
CA SER A 248 0.29 -4.24 -3.24
C SER A 248 -0.91 -4.59 -4.12
N GLY A 249 -2.12 -4.23 -3.69
CA GLY A 249 -3.35 -4.39 -4.48
C GLY A 249 -3.37 -3.53 -5.73
N LEU A 250 -2.93 -2.27 -5.63
CA LEU A 250 -2.77 -1.38 -6.79
C LEU A 250 -1.75 -1.93 -7.79
N ALA A 251 -0.61 -2.47 -7.33
CA ALA A 251 0.35 -3.13 -8.22
C ALA A 251 -0.30 -4.28 -9.02
N ALA A 252 -1.14 -5.07 -8.36
CA ALA A 252 -1.86 -6.16 -9.01
C ALA A 252 -2.89 -5.64 -10.04
N ILE A 253 -3.60 -4.56 -9.73
CA ILE A 253 -4.59 -3.94 -10.64
C ILE A 253 -3.90 -3.28 -11.84
N MET A 254 -2.91 -2.43 -11.59
CA MET A 254 -2.31 -1.58 -12.60
C MET A 254 -1.41 -2.33 -13.57
N PHE A 255 -0.75 -3.40 -13.13
CA PHE A 255 0.29 -4.08 -13.93
C PHE A 255 0.06 -5.57 -14.15
N LEU A 256 -0.70 -6.23 -13.28
CA LEU A 256 -0.86 -7.69 -13.35
C LEU A 256 -2.29 -8.16 -13.65
N GLY A 257 -3.09 -7.33 -14.32
CA GLY A 257 -4.43 -7.71 -14.76
C GLY A 257 -5.44 -7.99 -13.62
N GLY A 258 -5.26 -7.35 -12.45
CA GLY A 258 -6.23 -7.38 -11.34
C GLY A 258 -6.72 -8.79 -10.98
N TRP A 259 -8.00 -9.05 -11.20
CA TRP A 259 -8.66 -10.33 -10.90
C TRP A 259 -8.53 -11.39 -12.01
N TYR A 260 -7.93 -11.07 -13.17
CA TYR A 260 -7.75 -12.08 -14.22
C TYR A 260 -6.75 -13.17 -13.82
N SER A 261 -7.07 -14.40 -14.23
CA SER A 261 -6.15 -15.54 -14.09
C SER A 261 -4.92 -15.36 -14.99
N PRO A 262 -3.70 -15.68 -14.53
CA PRO A 262 -2.52 -15.72 -15.39
C PRO A 262 -2.65 -16.66 -16.60
N PHE A 263 -3.57 -17.61 -16.50
CA PHE A 263 -3.84 -18.63 -17.52
C PHE A 263 -5.04 -18.28 -18.41
N HIS A 264 -5.62 -17.07 -18.24
CA HIS A 264 -6.77 -16.62 -19.02
C HIS A 264 -6.43 -16.64 -20.52
N GLY A 265 -7.33 -17.17 -21.35
CA GLY A 265 -7.10 -17.27 -22.80
C GLY A 265 -6.19 -18.42 -23.26
N LEU A 266 -5.57 -19.19 -22.35
CA LEU A 266 -4.80 -20.37 -22.72
C LEU A 266 -5.72 -21.58 -22.97
N PRO A 267 -5.60 -22.28 -24.12
CA PRO A 267 -6.56 -23.31 -24.52
C PRO A 267 -6.62 -24.52 -23.56
N LEU A 268 -5.53 -24.83 -22.87
CA LEU A 268 -5.45 -26.00 -21.98
C LEU A 268 -5.62 -25.62 -20.50
N LEU A 269 -5.00 -24.51 -20.06
CA LEU A 269 -4.96 -24.10 -18.67
C LEU A 269 -6.11 -23.13 -18.29
N GLY A 270 -6.62 -22.34 -19.24
CA GLY A 270 -7.73 -21.44 -19.00
C GLY A 270 -8.96 -22.14 -18.43
N PRO A 271 -9.49 -23.18 -19.10
CA PRO A 271 -10.63 -23.94 -18.59
C PRO A 271 -10.36 -24.67 -17.27
N ALA A 272 -9.12 -25.16 -17.06
CA ALA A 272 -8.74 -25.87 -15.83
C ALA A 272 -8.83 -24.97 -14.57
N PHE A 273 -8.59 -23.66 -14.70
CA PHE A 273 -8.63 -22.71 -13.60
C PHE A 273 -9.86 -21.77 -13.62
N ALA A 274 -10.79 -21.96 -14.54
CA ALA A 274 -12.00 -21.12 -14.66
C ALA A 274 -12.92 -21.18 -13.43
N TRP A 275 -12.84 -22.26 -12.63
CA TRP A 275 -13.60 -22.39 -11.40
C TRP A 275 -13.11 -21.52 -10.23
N VAL A 276 -11.88 -20.96 -10.34
CA VAL A 276 -11.31 -20.11 -9.29
C VAL A 276 -11.88 -18.70 -9.41
N PRO A 277 -12.56 -18.19 -8.37
CA PRO A 277 -13.11 -16.84 -8.40
C PRO A 277 -12.03 -15.77 -8.60
N GLY A 278 -12.34 -14.69 -9.33
CA GLY A 278 -11.39 -13.62 -9.65
C GLY A 278 -10.74 -12.98 -8.43
N PHE A 279 -11.50 -12.78 -7.33
CA PHE A 279 -10.95 -12.20 -6.10
C PHE A 279 -9.81 -13.04 -5.50
N VAL A 280 -9.78 -14.36 -5.72
CA VAL A 280 -8.70 -15.22 -5.24
C VAL A 280 -7.41 -14.93 -6.00
N TRP A 281 -7.51 -14.70 -7.33
CA TRP A 281 -6.34 -14.31 -8.14
C TRP A 281 -5.81 -12.94 -7.73
N PHE A 282 -6.70 -12.00 -7.48
CA PHE A 282 -6.31 -10.69 -6.94
C PHE A 282 -5.60 -10.82 -5.59
N ALA A 283 -6.16 -11.60 -4.67
CA ALA A 283 -5.55 -11.84 -3.35
C ALA A 283 -4.19 -12.53 -3.46
N LEU A 284 -4.03 -13.51 -4.34
CA LEU A 284 -2.74 -14.20 -4.55
C LEU A 284 -1.66 -13.24 -5.08
N LYS A 285 -2.00 -12.39 -6.06
CA LYS A 285 -1.07 -11.38 -6.60
C LYS A 285 -0.69 -10.35 -5.52
N THR A 286 -1.67 -9.88 -4.74
CA THR A 286 -1.42 -8.99 -3.60
C THR A 286 -0.52 -9.65 -2.56
N CYS A 287 -0.76 -10.91 -2.21
CA CYS A 287 0.09 -11.67 -1.30
C CYS A 287 1.52 -11.85 -1.82
N LEU A 288 1.73 -11.97 -3.13
CA LEU A 288 3.06 -12.02 -3.72
C LEU A 288 3.85 -10.74 -3.40
N PHE A 289 3.23 -9.56 -3.60
CA PHE A 289 3.86 -8.29 -3.27
C PHE A 289 4.10 -8.11 -1.77
N LEU A 290 3.15 -8.53 -0.93
CA LEU A 290 3.31 -8.52 0.52
C LEU A 290 4.48 -9.42 0.96
N PHE A 291 4.66 -10.56 0.31
CA PHE A 291 5.82 -11.41 0.55
C PHE A 291 7.13 -10.71 0.15
N LEU A 292 7.16 -9.97 -0.97
CA LEU A 292 8.33 -9.18 -1.36
C LEU A 292 8.68 -8.10 -0.34
N TYR A 293 7.70 -7.43 0.28
CA TYR A 293 7.94 -6.51 1.40
C TYR A 293 8.68 -7.19 2.56
N ILE A 294 8.20 -8.37 2.96
CA ILE A 294 8.83 -9.14 4.03
C ILE A 294 10.25 -9.58 3.64
N TRP A 295 10.42 -10.02 2.40
CA TRP A 295 11.71 -10.46 1.90
C TRP A 295 12.71 -9.31 1.85
N PHE A 296 12.33 -8.15 1.35
CA PHE A 296 13.16 -6.95 1.35
C PHE A 296 13.58 -6.56 2.78
N ARG A 297 12.65 -6.60 3.72
CA ARG A 297 12.96 -6.35 5.13
C ARG A 297 13.98 -7.34 5.71
N GLY A 298 13.97 -8.57 5.26
CA GLY A 298 14.90 -9.61 5.73
C GLY A 298 16.28 -9.59 5.07
N THR A 299 16.44 -8.92 3.91
CA THR A 299 17.64 -9.05 3.05
C THR A 299 18.38 -7.75 2.82
N PHE A 300 17.68 -6.63 2.63
CA PHE A 300 18.31 -5.35 2.31
C PHE A 300 18.71 -4.57 3.56
N PRO A 301 19.91 -3.93 3.54
CA PRO A 301 20.27 -2.95 4.57
C PRO A 301 19.49 -1.64 4.36
N ARG A 302 19.40 -0.83 5.42
CA ARG A 302 18.80 0.51 5.36
C ARG A 302 19.67 1.46 4.54
N TYR A 303 19.02 2.27 3.67
CA TYR A 303 19.69 3.35 2.96
C TYR A 303 19.77 4.63 3.80
N ARG A 304 20.79 5.46 3.51
CA ARG A 304 20.88 6.80 4.09
C ARG A 304 19.91 7.76 3.41
N TYR A 305 19.46 8.76 4.14
CA TYR A 305 18.51 9.75 3.64
C TYR A 305 18.95 10.43 2.33
N ASP A 306 20.25 10.81 2.22
CA ASP A 306 20.81 11.41 1.00
C ASP A 306 20.77 10.47 -0.21
N GLN A 307 21.00 9.18 0.00
CA GLN A 307 20.91 8.17 -1.05
C GLN A 307 19.47 7.99 -1.54
N ILE A 308 18.51 7.95 -0.61
CA ILE A 308 17.09 7.85 -0.90
C ILE A 308 16.62 9.04 -1.74
N MET A 309 16.92 10.25 -1.32
CA MET A 309 16.55 11.46 -2.06
C MET A 309 17.22 11.50 -3.45
N ARG A 310 18.48 11.08 -3.55
CA ARG A 310 19.18 11.01 -4.84
C ARG A 310 18.56 9.97 -5.77
N LEU A 311 18.18 8.81 -5.26
CA LEU A 311 17.50 7.76 -6.03
C LEU A 311 16.18 8.28 -6.60
N GLY A 312 15.30 8.88 -5.78
CA GLY A 312 14.03 9.41 -6.23
C GLY A 312 14.18 10.46 -7.34
N TRP A 313 14.92 11.53 -7.05
CA TRP A 313 15.01 12.69 -7.95
C TRP A 313 15.92 12.48 -9.18
N LYS A 314 17.06 11.79 -9.01
CA LYS A 314 18.07 11.66 -10.10
C LYS A 314 17.94 10.40 -10.92
N VAL A 315 17.21 9.39 -10.44
CA VAL A 315 17.07 8.11 -11.15
C VAL A 315 15.61 7.82 -11.48
N LEU A 316 14.72 7.71 -10.48
CA LEU A 316 13.37 7.24 -10.72
C LEU A 316 12.55 8.22 -11.57
N ILE A 317 12.53 9.52 -11.24
CA ILE A 317 11.80 10.53 -12.01
C ILE A 317 12.31 10.63 -13.44
N PRO A 318 13.62 10.77 -13.74
CA PRO A 318 14.11 10.75 -15.13
C PRO A 318 13.77 9.48 -15.90
N VAL A 319 13.85 8.31 -15.27
CA VAL A 319 13.48 7.03 -15.91
C VAL A 319 12.01 7.02 -16.31
N THR A 320 11.12 7.48 -15.43
CA THR A 320 9.68 7.55 -15.75
C THR A 320 9.39 8.50 -16.89
N VAL A 321 9.97 9.71 -16.88
CA VAL A 321 9.78 10.70 -17.95
C VAL A 321 10.27 10.16 -19.31
N VAL A 322 11.46 9.58 -19.35
CA VAL A 322 12.00 8.98 -20.59
C VAL A 322 11.10 7.85 -21.08
N TRP A 323 10.65 6.97 -20.17
CA TRP A 323 9.79 5.86 -20.57
C TRP A 323 8.41 6.30 -21.05
N LEU A 324 7.83 7.37 -20.50
CA LEU A 324 6.58 7.95 -20.99
C LEU A 324 6.69 8.46 -22.42
N ILE A 325 7.85 9.04 -22.81
CA ILE A 325 8.10 9.46 -24.19
C ILE A 325 8.19 8.21 -25.10
N VAL A 326 8.90 7.16 -24.68
CA VAL A 326 8.98 5.90 -25.44
C VAL A 326 7.59 5.28 -25.58
N LEU A 327 6.83 5.24 -24.50
CA LEU A 327 5.46 4.69 -24.48
C LEU A 327 4.55 5.46 -25.44
N SER A 328 4.62 6.79 -25.46
CA SER A 328 3.87 7.61 -26.43
C SER A 328 4.16 7.19 -27.88
N GLY A 329 5.43 6.91 -28.20
CA GLY A 329 5.84 6.42 -29.52
C GLY A 329 5.29 5.02 -29.83
N LEU A 330 5.26 4.12 -28.84
CA LEU A 330 4.71 2.77 -29.01
C LEU A 330 3.20 2.79 -29.25
N ILE A 331 2.47 3.64 -28.52
CA ILE A 331 1.01 3.82 -28.71
C ILE A 331 0.70 4.40 -30.09
N LEU A 332 1.41 5.46 -30.49
CA LEU A 332 1.22 6.06 -31.84
C LEU A 332 1.60 5.12 -32.98
N GLY A 333 2.50 4.18 -32.74
CA GLY A 333 2.92 3.17 -33.69
C GLY A 333 2.09 1.89 -33.66
N GLU A 334 1.06 1.82 -32.81
CA GLU A 334 0.20 0.63 -32.60
C GLU A 334 1.03 -0.66 -32.42
N VAL A 335 2.08 -0.59 -31.58
CA VAL A 335 3.05 -1.69 -31.42
C VAL A 335 2.56 -2.71 -30.39
N GLY A 336 2.32 -3.94 -30.84
CA GLY A 336 2.04 -5.09 -29.99
C GLY A 336 0.57 -5.29 -29.65
N PRO A 337 0.25 -6.27 -28.78
CA PRO A 337 -1.13 -6.60 -28.41
C PRO A 337 -1.73 -5.66 -27.35
N TRP A 338 -1.00 -4.64 -26.91
CA TRP A 338 -1.39 -3.73 -25.82
C TRP A 338 -1.95 -2.39 -26.29
N PHE A 339 -1.74 -2.01 -27.56
CA PHE A 339 -2.09 -0.68 -28.11
C PHE A 339 -2.70 -0.81 -29.51
#